data_668214f002a22b5dc1d69ca031a30be7
#
_entry.id   668214f002a22b5dc1d69ca031a30be7
#
_cell.length_a   1.000
_cell.length_b   1.000
_cell.length_c   1.000
_cell.angle_alpha   90.00
_cell.angle_beta   90.00
_cell.angle_gamma   90.00
#
_symmetry.space_group_name_H-M   'P 1'
#
loop_
_entity.id
_entity.type
_entity.pdbx_description
1 polymer ?
#
loop_
_entity_poly.entity_id
_entity_poly.type
_entity_poly.pdbx_seq_one_letter_code
_entity_poly.pdbx_strand_id
1 'polypeptide(L)'
;MDSVSITKGVRASNERCLILDEGPTVIIGDLHLGYERALEGEGIYLPRLNTGSIRDSLNRIIFRYEPKRIVLLGDIKHDFARAPFECRLEVTKVIRMLSDAAEVVVIKGNHDNFLQNILSDIGIDVLDHTDIAGFRLEHGHSDSGVRPVIIGHEHPSVRISGAMSGSVKLQCFLYSEDDGVLVIPPFSPFSAGTDVAGPDGFMSGACRNADMDKAKVYGVSDIGIIALGLLGDLKDTEL
;
A
#
# COMPACT_ATOMS: atom_id res chain seq x y z
N MET A 1 -18.46 -0.36 -7.37
CA MET A 1 -18.25 -1.67 -6.70
C MET A 1 -17.13 -1.49 -5.68
N ASP A 2 -17.34 -1.93 -4.45
CA ASP A 2 -16.36 -1.75 -3.37
C ASP A 2 -15.07 -2.58 -3.56
N SER A 3 -15.14 -3.64 -4.36
CA SER A 3 -13.98 -4.44 -4.76
C SER A 3 -14.14 -5.00 -6.17
N VAL A 4 -13.00 -5.23 -6.85
CA VAL A 4 -12.91 -5.81 -8.19
C VAL A 4 -11.88 -6.93 -8.21
N SER A 5 -12.14 -8.01 -8.98
CA SER A 5 -11.13 -9.05 -9.20
C SER A 5 -10.04 -8.53 -10.13
N ILE A 6 -8.78 -8.61 -9.68
CA ILE A 6 -7.60 -8.29 -10.50
C ILE A 6 -7.14 -9.54 -11.26
N THR A 7 -7.03 -10.65 -10.54
CA THR A 7 -6.72 -11.98 -11.07
C THR A 7 -7.39 -13.03 -10.21
N LYS A 8 -7.27 -14.31 -10.58
CA LYS A 8 -7.91 -15.42 -9.86
C LYS A 8 -7.50 -15.43 -8.39
N GLY A 9 -8.48 -15.34 -7.51
CA GLY A 9 -8.28 -15.37 -6.05
C GLY A 9 -7.71 -14.08 -5.45
N VAL A 10 -7.59 -12.97 -6.25
CA VAL A 10 -7.08 -11.68 -5.79
C VAL A 10 -8.04 -10.56 -6.15
N ARG A 11 -8.49 -9.82 -5.16
CA ARG A 11 -9.39 -8.68 -5.33
C ARG A 11 -8.77 -7.39 -4.80
N ALA A 12 -8.91 -6.28 -5.53
CA ALA A 12 -8.62 -4.93 -5.04
C ALA A 12 -9.84 -4.32 -4.39
N SER A 13 -9.65 -3.61 -3.28
CA SER A 13 -10.70 -2.88 -2.57
C SER A 13 -10.48 -1.37 -2.63
N ASN A 14 -11.57 -0.61 -2.65
CA ASN A 14 -11.53 0.85 -2.51
C ASN A 14 -11.03 1.32 -1.12
N GLU A 15 -10.90 0.42 -0.15
CA GLU A 15 -10.18 0.65 1.11
C GLU A 15 -8.65 0.56 0.95
N ARG A 16 -8.10 0.58 -0.28
CA ARG A 16 -6.65 0.50 -0.58
C ARG A 16 -5.96 -0.75 -0.05
N CYS A 17 -6.65 -1.88 -0.10
CA CYS A 17 -6.09 -3.16 0.27
C CYS A 17 -6.37 -4.22 -0.79
N LEU A 18 -5.55 -5.27 -0.82
CA LEU A 18 -5.86 -6.50 -1.55
C LEU A 18 -6.50 -7.51 -0.61
N ILE A 19 -7.37 -8.32 -1.16
CA ILE A 19 -7.97 -9.47 -0.50
C ILE A 19 -7.60 -10.72 -1.28
N LEU A 20 -6.92 -11.67 -0.62
CA LEU A 20 -6.69 -13.00 -1.14
C LEU A 20 -7.82 -13.91 -0.64
N ASP A 21 -8.51 -14.57 -1.56
CA ASP A 21 -9.69 -15.40 -1.22
C ASP A 21 -9.29 -16.69 -0.52
N GLU A 22 -8.07 -17.19 -0.75
CA GLU A 22 -7.53 -18.36 -0.06
C GLU A 22 -7.12 -17.98 1.36
N GLY A 23 -7.96 -18.38 2.36
CA GLY A 23 -7.75 -18.11 3.78
C GLY A 23 -7.84 -16.63 4.14
N PRO A 24 -9.02 -15.99 3.98
CA PRO A 24 -9.23 -14.53 3.87
C PRO A 24 -8.05 -13.70 4.42
N THR A 25 -7.14 -13.37 3.51
CA THR A 25 -5.94 -12.58 3.86
C THR A 25 -6.08 -11.18 3.27
N VAL A 26 -5.92 -10.16 4.09
CA VAL A 26 -5.88 -8.76 3.66
C VAL A 26 -4.43 -8.28 3.62
N ILE A 27 -4.04 -7.61 2.54
CA ILE A 27 -2.70 -7.03 2.36
C ILE A 27 -2.83 -5.52 2.28
N ILE A 28 -2.05 -4.81 3.10
CA ILE A 28 -2.03 -3.35 3.23
C ILE A 28 -0.58 -2.91 3.29
N GLY A 29 -0.20 -1.83 2.60
CA GLY A 29 1.17 -1.29 2.67
C GLY A 29 1.19 0.22 2.92
N ASP A 30 2.35 0.74 3.27
CA ASP A 30 2.64 2.18 3.28
C ASP A 30 1.68 2.97 4.19
N LEU A 31 1.59 2.56 5.47
CA LEU A 31 0.76 3.22 6.46
C LEU A 31 1.34 4.57 6.89
N HIS A 32 2.67 4.67 6.95
CA HIS A 32 3.39 5.88 7.33
C HIS A 32 2.87 6.53 8.63
N LEU A 33 2.67 5.73 9.68
CA LEU A 33 2.27 6.24 11.00
C LEU A 33 3.29 7.26 11.52
N GLY A 34 2.81 8.37 12.07
CA GLY A 34 3.64 9.46 12.56
C GLY A 34 4.05 10.48 11.49
N TYR A 35 3.46 10.45 10.28
CA TYR A 35 3.72 11.39 9.20
C TYR A 35 3.57 12.86 9.61
N GLU A 36 2.46 13.23 10.28
CA GLU A 36 2.23 14.62 10.71
C GLU A 36 3.29 15.11 11.70
N ARG A 37 3.81 14.20 12.55
CA ARG A 37 4.89 14.56 13.50
C ARG A 37 6.22 14.82 12.80
N ALA A 38 6.51 14.08 11.74
CA ALA A 38 7.69 14.34 10.94
C ALA A 38 7.61 15.74 10.33
N LEU A 39 6.47 16.13 9.79
CA LEU A 39 6.21 17.47 9.26
C LEU A 39 6.24 18.56 10.35
N GLU A 40 5.71 18.30 11.56
CA GLU A 40 5.83 19.21 12.70
C GLU A 40 7.31 19.49 13.02
N GLY A 41 8.17 18.47 12.94
CA GLY A 41 9.63 18.60 13.11
C GLY A 41 10.30 19.50 12.05
N GLU A 42 9.68 19.62 10.88
CA GLU A 42 10.09 20.50 9.77
C GLU A 42 9.41 21.89 9.83
N GLY A 43 8.60 22.15 10.85
CA GLY A 43 7.87 23.40 11.03
C GLY A 43 6.53 23.47 10.31
N ILE A 44 6.05 22.36 9.74
CA ILE A 44 4.73 22.27 9.07
C ILE A 44 3.72 21.67 10.04
N TYR A 45 2.74 22.45 10.46
CA TYR A 45 1.72 22.02 11.42
C TYR A 45 0.46 21.59 10.68
N LEU A 46 0.19 20.26 10.68
CA LEU A 46 -1.06 19.69 10.19
C LEU A 46 -1.92 19.18 11.34
N PRO A 47 -3.26 19.16 11.18
CA PRO A 47 -4.14 18.50 12.14
C PRO A 47 -3.75 17.00 12.24
N ARG A 48 -3.70 16.45 13.46
CA ARG A 48 -3.37 15.04 13.70
C ARG A 48 -4.53 14.11 13.35
N LEU A 49 -4.84 14.01 12.06
CA LEU A 49 -5.98 13.24 11.55
C LEU A 49 -5.57 11.89 10.94
N ASN A 50 -4.27 11.72 10.59
CA ASN A 50 -3.80 10.55 9.85
C ASN A 50 -4.02 9.25 10.63
N THR A 51 -3.47 9.16 11.83
CA THR A 51 -3.60 7.93 12.64
C THR A 51 -5.06 7.59 12.95
N GLY A 52 -5.91 8.59 13.19
CA GLY A 52 -7.35 8.40 13.37
C GLY A 52 -8.01 7.83 12.12
N SER A 53 -7.79 8.46 10.98
CA SER A 53 -8.32 8.03 9.68
C SER A 53 -7.83 6.62 9.29
N ILE A 54 -6.54 6.31 9.52
CA ILE A 54 -5.98 4.97 9.30
C ILE A 54 -6.70 3.94 10.16
N ARG A 55 -6.88 4.21 11.46
CA ARG A 55 -7.58 3.28 12.37
C ARG A 55 -9.02 3.04 11.96
N ASP A 56 -9.74 4.08 11.55
CA ASP A 56 -11.12 3.97 11.08
C ASP A 56 -11.21 3.12 9.81
N SER A 57 -10.28 3.30 8.87
CA SER A 57 -10.19 2.48 7.66
C SER A 57 -9.86 1.02 7.98
N LEU A 58 -8.90 0.77 8.88
CA LEU A 58 -8.57 -0.59 9.34
C LEU A 58 -9.76 -1.28 10.01
N ASN A 59 -10.51 -0.56 10.85
CA ASN A 59 -11.73 -1.10 11.48
C ASN A 59 -12.80 -1.45 10.44
N ARG A 60 -12.98 -0.61 9.39
CA ARG A 60 -13.90 -0.93 8.28
C ARG A 60 -13.48 -2.19 7.53
N ILE A 61 -12.17 -2.35 7.27
CA ILE A 61 -11.60 -3.54 6.62
C ILE A 61 -11.86 -4.79 7.47
N ILE A 62 -11.54 -4.74 8.77
CA ILE A 62 -11.76 -5.85 9.69
C ILE A 62 -13.24 -6.25 9.70
N PHE A 63 -14.13 -5.27 9.85
CA PHE A 63 -15.58 -5.53 9.89
C PHE A 63 -16.12 -6.07 8.57
N ARG A 64 -15.64 -5.56 7.42
CA ARG A 64 -16.16 -5.92 6.10
C ARG A 64 -15.67 -7.27 5.60
N TYR A 65 -14.39 -7.58 5.83
CA TYR A 65 -13.74 -8.75 5.24
C TYR A 65 -13.47 -9.87 6.24
N GLU A 66 -13.63 -9.63 7.53
CA GLU A 66 -13.38 -10.61 8.61
C GLU A 66 -12.11 -11.43 8.36
N PRO A 67 -10.93 -10.76 8.16
CA PRO A 67 -9.72 -11.43 7.75
C PRO A 67 -9.24 -12.41 8.82
N LYS A 68 -8.73 -13.55 8.40
CA LYS A 68 -7.97 -14.46 9.26
C LYS A 68 -6.51 -14.02 9.41
N ARG A 69 -6.00 -13.30 8.41
CA ARG A 69 -4.63 -12.77 8.37
C ARG A 69 -4.61 -11.38 7.77
N ILE A 70 -3.79 -10.51 8.37
CA ILE A 70 -3.50 -9.18 7.86
C ILE A 70 -1.99 -9.09 7.63
N VAL A 71 -1.58 -8.81 6.39
CA VAL A 71 -0.19 -8.58 6.03
C VAL A 71 0.04 -7.08 5.90
N LEU A 72 0.97 -6.56 6.69
CA LEU A 72 1.47 -5.19 6.56
C LEU A 72 2.72 -5.21 5.69
N LEU A 73 2.62 -4.66 4.48
CA LEU A 73 3.62 -4.78 3.42
C LEU A 73 4.63 -3.62 3.44
N GLY A 74 5.18 -3.32 4.60
CA GLY A 74 6.22 -2.34 4.83
C GLY A 74 5.74 -0.90 4.99
N ASP A 75 6.70 -0.04 5.34
CA ASP A 75 6.54 1.38 5.60
C ASP A 75 5.41 1.69 6.59
N ILE A 76 5.45 0.97 7.72
CA ILE A 76 4.45 1.10 8.78
C ILE A 76 4.63 2.43 9.51
N LYS A 77 5.88 2.83 9.80
CA LYS A 77 6.20 4.15 10.37
C LYS A 77 6.80 5.07 9.30
N HIS A 78 6.61 6.37 9.47
CA HIS A 78 7.10 7.35 8.48
C HIS A 78 8.57 7.73 8.69
N ASP A 79 9.00 8.05 9.91
CA ASP A 79 10.36 8.53 10.16
C ASP A 79 11.39 7.42 9.95
N PHE A 80 12.25 7.60 8.95
CA PHE A 80 13.31 6.65 8.60
C PHE A 80 14.36 6.50 9.69
N ALA A 81 14.79 7.61 10.28
CA ALA A 81 15.97 7.65 11.14
C ALA A 81 15.66 7.46 12.62
N ARG A 82 14.41 7.63 13.06
CA ARG A 82 14.02 7.69 14.46
C ARG A 82 12.72 6.93 14.71
N ALA A 83 12.54 6.54 15.96
CA ALA A 83 11.28 6.04 16.48
C ALA A 83 10.96 6.75 17.80
N PRO A 84 10.51 8.03 17.75
CA PRO A 84 10.12 8.77 18.96
C PRO A 84 9.10 7.98 19.78
N PHE A 85 9.04 8.25 21.09
CA PHE A 85 8.17 7.51 22.01
C PHE A 85 6.71 7.46 21.54
N GLU A 86 6.20 8.59 21.07
CA GLU A 86 4.83 8.68 20.59
C GLU A 86 4.58 7.88 19.30
N CYS A 87 5.55 7.86 18.37
CA CYS A 87 5.47 7.04 17.18
C CYS A 87 5.44 5.55 17.56
N ARG A 88 6.32 5.13 18.50
CA ARG A 88 6.31 3.75 19.04
C ARG A 88 4.96 3.40 19.64
N LEU A 89 4.36 4.33 20.40
CA LEU A 89 3.05 4.11 21.01
C LEU A 89 1.93 3.98 19.98
N GLU A 90 1.95 4.81 18.92
CA GLU A 90 0.98 4.75 17.82
C GLU A 90 1.10 3.43 17.04
N VAL A 91 2.31 3.04 16.65
CA VAL A 91 2.57 1.75 15.99
C VAL A 91 2.08 0.59 16.85
N THR A 92 2.47 0.56 18.13
CA THR A 92 2.06 -0.52 19.04
C THR A 92 0.55 -0.61 19.19
N LYS A 93 -0.16 0.54 19.27
CA LYS A 93 -1.64 0.55 19.38
C LYS A 93 -2.31 0.01 18.12
N VAL A 94 -1.82 0.40 16.94
CA VAL A 94 -2.38 -0.09 15.66
C VAL A 94 -2.12 -1.58 15.52
N ILE A 95 -0.90 -2.04 15.77
CA ILE A 95 -0.56 -3.47 15.63
C ILE A 95 -1.35 -4.32 16.63
N ARG A 96 -1.50 -3.91 17.88
CA ARG A 96 -2.33 -4.63 18.86
C ARG A 96 -3.78 -4.73 18.42
N MET A 97 -4.36 -3.62 17.95
CA MET A 97 -5.73 -3.62 17.43
C MET A 97 -5.91 -4.63 16.28
N LEU A 98 -4.94 -4.73 15.37
CA LEU A 98 -4.97 -5.71 14.30
C LEU A 98 -4.80 -7.14 14.82
N SER A 99 -3.90 -7.36 15.80
CA SER A 99 -3.63 -8.68 16.41
C SER A 99 -4.81 -9.20 17.22
N ASP A 100 -5.64 -8.30 17.78
CA ASP A 100 -6.88 -8.68 18.45
C ASP A 100 -7.94 -9.22 17.47
N ALA A 101 -7.83 -8.87 16.19
CA ALA A 101 -8.79 -9.25 15.13
C ALA A 101 -8.32 -10.41 14.26
N ALA A 102 -7.01 -10.52 13.98
CA ALA A 102 -6.45 -11.48 13.03
C ALA A 102 -4.97 -11.80 13.33
N GLU A 103 -4.44 -12.84 12.68
CA GLU A 103 -2.99 -13.06 12.60
C GLU A 103 -2.33 -11.89 11.85
N VAL A 104 -1.33 -11.26 12.45
CA VAL A 104 -0.61 -10.14 11.82
C VAL A 104 0.77 -10.59 11.36
N VAL A 105 1.05 -10.40 10.07
CA VAL A 105 2.36 -10.61 9.46
C VAL A 105 2.92 -9.25 9.06
N VAL A 106 4.16 -8.96 9.45
CA VAL A 106 4.81 -7.67 9.21
C VAL A 106 5.99 -7.86 8.27
N ILE A 107 5.95 -7.20 7.12
CA ILE A 107 7.05 -7.11 6.17
C ILE A 107 7.76 -5.77 6.38
N LYS A 108 9.09 -5.78 6.31
CA LYS A 108 9.90 -4.59 6.52
C LYS A 108 9.92 -3.70 5.28
N GLY A 109 9.59 -2.42 5.44
CA GLY A 109 9.84 -1.37 4.48
C GLY A 109 11.17 -0.65 4.70
N ASN A 110 11.56 0.24 3.78
CA ASN A 110 12.78 1.01 3.92
C ASN A 110 12.69 2.08 5.03
N HIS A 111 11.50 2.54 5.41
CA HIS A 111 11.27 3.43 6.55
C HIS A 111 11.24 2.69 7.90
N ASP A 112 11.19 1.36 7.93
CA ASP A 112 10.94 0.57 9.14
C ASP A 112 12.19 0.24 9.95
N ASN A 113 13.21 1.10 9.90
CA ASN A 113 14.34 1.00 10.82
C ASN A 113 13.85 1.05 12.27
N PHE A 114 14.37 0.17 13.13
CA PHE A 114 13.97 0.00 14.54
C PHE A 114 12.55 -0.59 14.75
N LEU A 115 11.80 -0.93 13.71
CA LEU A 115 10.46 -1.50 13.85
C LEU A 115 10.50 -2.82 14.63
N GLN A 116 11.48 -3.70 14.36
CA GLN A 116 11.67 -4.94 15.11
C GLN A 116 11.79 -4.68 16.63
N ASN A 117 12.50 -3.62 17.03
CA ASN A 117 12.64 -3.27 18.46
C ASN A 117 11.32 -2.79 19.08
N ILE A 118 10.39 -2.25 18.27
CA ILE A 118 9.06 -1.84 18.74
C ILE A 118 8.16 -3.07 18.90
N LEU A 119 8.25 -4.01 17.96
CA LEU A 119 7.34 -5.14 17.86
C LEU A 119 7.80 -6.36 18.68
N SER A 120 9.08 -6.46 19.04
CA SER A 120 9.59 -7.53 19.91
C SER A 120 8.89 -7.54 21.27
N ASP A 121 8.52 -6.38 21.81
CA ASP A 121 7.79 -6.26 23.08
C ASP A 121 6.37 -6.87 23.03
N ILE A 122 5.84 -7.10 21.82
CA ILE A 122 4.53 -7.71 21.60
C ILE A 122 4.61 -9.05 20.87
N GLY A 123 5.82 -9.59 20.70
CA GLY A 123 6.06 -10.93 20.16
C GLY A 123 5.79 -11.07 18.65
N ILE A 124 5.93 -9.98 17.87
CA ILE A 124 5.75 -10.00 16.42
C ILE A 124 7.11 -9.81 15.76
N ASP A 125 7.45 -10.72 14.85
CA ASP A 125 8.65 -10.63 14.03
C ASP A 125 8.42 -9.78 12.79
N VAL A 126 9.47 -9.05 12.38
CA VAL A 126 9.50 -8.28 11.14
C VAL A 126 10.29 -9.07 10.12
N LEU A 127 9.62 -9.45 9.03
CA LEU A 127 10.16 -10.28 7.97
C LEU A 127 10.62 -9.43 6.79
N ASP A 128 11.58 -9.89 6.01
CA ASP A 128 11.94 -9.24 4.76
C ASP A 128 10.91 -9.56 3.65
N HIS A 129 10.30 -10.73 3.69
CA HIS A 129 9.27 -11.19 2.76
C HIS A 129 8.49 -12.40 3.34
N THR A 130 7.38 -12.75 2.68
CA THR A 130 6.64 -13.99 2.93
C THR A 130 6.00 -14.49 1.63
N ASP A 131 5.65 -15.77 1.56
CA ASP A 131 4.95 -16.37 0.42
C ASP A 131 3.53 -16.78 0.86
N ILE A 132 2.50 -16.24 0.21
CA ILE A 132 1.09 -16.53 0.52
C ILE A 132 0.32 -16.70 -0.79
N ALA A 133 -0.50 -17.76 -0.88
CA ALA A 133 -1.37 -18.04 -2.03
C ALA A 133 -0.63 -18.00 -3.40
N GLY A 134 0.63 -18.44 -3.42
CA GLY A 134 1.46 -18.47 -4.62
C GLY A 134 2.12 -17.14 -5.01
N PHE A 135 1.95 -16.09 -4.22
CA PHE A 135 2.61 -14.80 -4.41
C PHE A 135 3.73 -14.60 -3.39
N ARG A 136 4.88 -14.08 -3.85
CA ARG A 136 5.87 -13.44 -3.01
C ARG A 136 5.32 -12.08 -2.55
N LEU A 137 5.34 -11.80 -1.26
CA LEU A 137 5.00 -10.52 -0.67
C LEU A 137 6.28 -9.88 -0.14
N GLU A 138 6.66 -8.73 -0.69
CA GLU A 138 7.82 -7.94 -0.26
C GLU A 138 7.50 -6.45 -0.43
N HIS A 139 8.19 -5.57 0.29
CA HIS A 139 7.84 -4.15 0.25
C HIS A 139 8.06 -3.51 -1.13
N GLY A 140 9.14 -3.86 -1.84
CA GLY A 140 9.46 -3.36 -3.18
C GLY A 140 10.70 -2.46 -3.26
N HIS A 141 11.25 -1.99 -2.13
CA HIS A 141 12.52 -1.23 -2.12
C HIS A 141 13.74 -2.10 -2.51
N SER A 142 13.62 -3.40 -2.39
CA SER A 142 14.52 -4.41 -2.95
C SER A 142 13.70 -5.37 -3.81
N ASP A 143 14.31 -5.98 -4.82
CA ASP A 143 13.66 -6.96 -5.70
C ASP A 143 14.32 -8.31 -5.52
N SER A 144 13.58 -9.30 -5.02
CA SER A 144 14.07 -10.68 -4.87
C SER A 144 14.19 -11.43 -6.20
N GLY A 145 13.61 -10.89 -7.28
CA GLY A 145 13.50 -11.56 -8.58
C GLY A 145 12.47 -12.70 -8.63
N VAL A 146 11.80 -12.99 -7.51
CA VAL A 146 10.75 -14.03 -7.46
C VAL A 146 9.43 -13.48 -8.01
N ARG A 147 8.74 -14.30 -8.81
CA ARG A 147 7.44 -13.97 -9.41
C ARG A 147 6.45 -15.14 -9.27
N PRO A 148 5.15 -14.87 -9.15
CA PRO A 148 4.53 -13.54 -9.06
C PRO A 148 4.81 -12.86 -7.72
N VAL A 149 4.83 -11.50 -7.72
CA VAL A 149 5.13 -10.68 -6.55
C VAL A 149 4.05 -9.63 -6.32
N ILE A 150 3.75 -9.34 -5.05
CA ILE A 150 2.94 -8.20 -4.60
C ILE A 150 3.86 -7.24 -3.84
N ILE A 151 3.87 -5.97 -4.26
CA ILE A 151 4.70 -4.91 -3.65
C ILE A 151 3.90 -3.66 -3.30
N GLY A 152 4.41 -2.88 -2.32
CA GLY A 152 4.07 -1.49 -2.05
C GLY A 152 5.12 -0.54 -2.62
N HIS A 153 5.61 0.42 -1.82
CA HIS A 153 6.75 1.30 -2.08
C HIS A 153 6.58 2.33 -3.21
N GLU A 154 5.98 1.95 -4.33
CA GLU A 154 5.79 2.82 -5.50
C GLU A 154 4.79 3.95 -5.26
N HIS A 155 3.87 3.76 -4.33
CA HIS A 155 2.75 4.68 -4.10
C HIS A 155 2.03 5.08 -5.41
N PRO A 156 1.58 4.14 -6.26
CA PRO A 156 1.12 4.45 -7.59
C PRO A 156 -0.14 5.31 -7.59
N SER A 157 -0.14 6.31 -8.46
CA SER A 157 -1.31 7.14 -8.78
C SER A 157 -1.30 7.49 -10.26
N VAL A 158 -2.45 7.84 -10.80
CA VAL A 158 -2.61 8.34 -12.17
C VAL A 158 -3.44 9.61 -12.19
N ARG A 159 -3.16 10.50 -13.13
CA ARG A 159 -4.00 11.67 -13.42
C ARG A 159 -5.03 11.33 -14.49
N ILE A 160 -6.25 11.71 -14.23
CA ILE A 160 -7.34 11.60 -15.21
C ILE A 160 -7.81 13.01 -15.51
N SER A 161 -7.65 13.44 -16.76
CA SER A 161 -8.12 14.74 -17.24
C SER A 161 -9.52 14.62 -17.80
N GLY A 162 -10.46 15.40 -17.25
CA GLY A 162 -11.81 15.51 -17.80
C GLY A 162 -11.94 16.74 -18.71
N ALA A 163 -12.65 16.61 -19.82
CA ALA A 163 -12.81 17.68 -20.82
C ALA A 163 -13.37 19.02 -20.27
N MET A 164 -13.96 19.05 -19.08
CA MET A 164 -14.61 20.25 -18.51
C MET A 164 -14.26 20.55 -17.04
N SER A 165 -13.49 19.71 -16.34
CA SER A 165 -13.41 19.76 -14.86
C SER A 165 -12.00 19.72 -14.26
N GLY A 166 -10.95 19.93 -15.04
CA GLY A 166 -9.57 19.81 -14.53
C GLY A 166 -9.11 18.35 -14.42
N SER A 167 -7.96 18.13 -13.77
CA SER A 167 -7.40 16.79 -13.58
C SER A 167 -7.64 16.30 -12.15
N VAL A 168 -8.03 15.04 -12.00
CA VAL A 168 -8.14 14.34 -10.71
C VAL A 168 -7.01 13.32 -10.62
N LYS A 169 -6.27 13.34 -9.52
CA LYS A 169 -5.23 12.34 -9.21
C LYS A 169 -5.85 11.22 -8.37
N LEU A 170 -5.79 10.00 -8.86
CA LEU A 170 -6.30 8.80 -8.18
C LEU A 170 -5.13 7.88 -7.83
N GLN A 171 -5.06 7.45 -6.58
CA GLN A 171 -4.24 6.31 -6.21
C GLN A 171 -4.75 5.07 -6.95
N CYS A 172 -3.87 4.14 -7.32
CA CYS A 172 -4.26 2.98 -8.11
C CYS A 172 -3.48 1.72 -7.74
N PHE A 173 -4.06 0.57 -8.08
CA PHE A 173 -3.31 -0.68 -8.19
C PHE A 173 -2.82 -0.83 -9.62
N LEU A 174 -1.64 -1.46 -9.78
CA LEU A 174 -1.09 -1.83 -11.07
C LEU A 174 -0.89 -3.34 -11.13
N TYR A 175 -1.24 -3.96 -12.25
CA TYR A 175 -1.03 -5.39 -12.44
C TYR A 175 -0.47 -5.70 -13.82
N SER A 176 0.82 -6.04 -13.89
CA SER A 176 1.46 -6.66 -15.06
C SER A 176 1.29 -8.16 -14.94
N GLU A 177 0.38 -8.73 -15.76
CA GLU A 177 0.05 -10.16 -15.72
C GLU A 177 1.20 -11.00 -16.29
N ASP A 178 1.80 -10.55 -17.39
CA ASP A 178 2.88 -11.25 -18.08
C ASP A 178 4.16 -11.34 -17.23
N ASP A 179 4.46 -10.26 -16.49
CA ASP A 179 5.64 -10.19 -15.63
C ASP A 179 5.35 -10.65 -14.18
N GLY A 180 4.09 -10.90 -13.84
CA GLY A 180 3.68 -11.32 -12.51
C GLY A 180 3.96 -10.27 -11.43
N VAL A 181 3.79 -8.97 -11.74
CA VAL A 181 4.01 -7.86 -10.79
C VAL A 181 2.68 -7.18 -10.45
N LEU A 182 2.33 -7.17 -9.17
CA LEU A 182 1.18 -6.46 -8.66
C LEU A 182 1.63 -5.41 -7.64
N VAL A 183 1.27 -4.15 -7.87
CA VAL A 183 1.62 -3.01 -7.01
C VAL A 183 0.38 -2.50 -6.32
N ILE A 184 0.45 -2.32 -4.99
CA ILE A 184 -0.65 -1.76 -4.20
C ILE A 184 -0.47 -0.26 -3.98
N PRO A 185 -1.57 0.51 -3.89
CA PRO A 185 -1.51 1.92 -3.51
C PRO A 185 -1.13 2.08 -2.04
N PRO A 186 -0.58 3.25 -1.63
CA PRO A 186 -0.32 3.54 -0.24
C PRO A 186 -1.63 3.60 0.56
N PHE A 187 -1.61 3.03 1.76
CA PHE A 187 -2.79 3.06 2.64
C PHE A 187 -2.98 4.42 3.29
N SER A 188 -1.88 5.14 3.53
CA SER A 188 -1.92 6.47 4.11
C SER A 188 -2.75 7.45 3.27
N PRO A 189 -3.76 8.12 3.84
CA PRO A 189 -4.56 9.10 3.12
C PRO A 189 -3.77 10.37 2.74
N PHE A 190 -2.63 10.61 3.40
CA PHE A 190 -1.76 11.76 3.13
C PHE A 190 -0.70 11.50 2.07
N SER A 191 -0.54 10.25 1.64
CA SER A 191 0.31 9.96 0.49
C SER A 191 -0.45 10.27 -0.80
N ALA A 192 -0.09 11.37 -1.45
CA ALA A 192 -0.69 11.76 -2.73
C ALA A 192 -0.34 10.78 -3.87
N GLY A 193 0.59 9.86 -3.61
CA GLY A 193 1.12 8.92 -4.60
C GLY A 193 2.03 9.57 -5.64
N THR A 194 2.77 8.74 -6.37
CA THR A 194 3.62 9.11 -7.51
C THR A 194 2.82 8.91 -8.78
N ASP A 195 2.84 9.89 -9.70
CA ASP A 195 2.18 9.76 -10.99
C ASP A 195 2.96 8.80 -11.88
N VAL A 196 2.45 7.56 -12.00
CA VAL A 196 3.15 6.50 -12.74
C VAL A 196 3.00 6.61 -14.26
N ALA A 197 2.11 7.46 -14.75
CA ALA A 197 2.03 7.84 -16.16
C ALA A 197 3.01 8.97 -16.50
N GLY A 198 3.55 9.66 -15.49
CA GLY A 198 4.51 10.77 -15.66
C GLY A 198 5.93 10.30 -16.05
N PRO A 199 6.84 11.26 -16.24
CA PRO A 199 8.20 11.01 -16.76
C PRO A 199 9.16 10.38 -15.74
N ASP A 200 8.84 10.37 -14.44
CA ASP A 200 9.79 9.98 -13.39
C ASP A 200 10.07 8.47 -13.33
N GLY A 201 9.22 7.66 -13.96
CA GLY A 201 9.37 6.20 -13.99
C GLY A 201 9.11 5.54 -12.64
N PHE A 202 9.57 4.29 -12.50
CA PHE A 202 9.35 3.47 -11.30
C PHE A 202 10.59 3.41 -10.39
N MET A 203 10.35 3.35 -9.07
CA MET A 203 11.40 3.28 -8.04
C MET A 203 11.87 1.84 -7.81
N SER A 204 10.96 0.84 -7.81
CA SER A 204 11.29 -0.56 -7.52
C SER A 204 11.98 -1.27 -8.67
N GLY A 205 12.87 -2.20 -8.35
CA GLY A 205 13.48 -3.09 -9.34
C GLY A 205 12.44 -3.95 -10.07
N ALA A 206 11.42 -4.41 -9.34
CA ALA A 206 10.35 -5.23 -9.89
C ALA A 206 9.62 -4.52 -11.06
N CYS A 207 9.26 -3.25 -10.87
CA CYS A 207 8.57 -2.47 -11.91
C CYS A 207 9.52 -2.06 -13.05
N ARG A 208 10.79 -1.69 -12.74
CA ARG A 208 11.76 -1.33 -13.80
C ARG A 208 12.13 -2.49 -14.71
N ASN A 209 12.04 -3.73 -14.21
CA ASN A 209 12.34 -4.94 -14.97
C ASN A 209 11.12 -5.54 -15.68
N ALA A 210 9.93 -4.98 -15.50
CA ALA A 210 8.66 -5.38 -16.09
C ALA A 210 8.22 -4.41 -17.20
N ASP A 211 7.43 -4.91 -18.15
CA ASP A 211 6.73 -4.08 -19.14
C ASP A 211 5.49 -3.44 -18.51
N MET A 212 5.72 -2.37 -17.73
CA MET A 212 4.64 -1.70 -17.01
C MET A 212 3.66 -0.95 -17.93
N ASP A 213 3.99 -0.68 -19.20
CA ASP A 213 3.03 -0.10 -20.13
C ASP A 213 1.85 -1.05 -20.41
N LYS A 214 2.06 -2.36 -20.28
CA LYS A 214 1.01 -3.39 -20.33
C LYS A 214 0.29 -3.63 -19.01
N ALA A 215 0.68 -2.95 -17.93
CA ALA A 215 0.03 -3.13 -16.66
C ALA A 215 -1.42 -2.58 -16.71
N LYS A 216 -2.36 -3.38 -16.21
CA LYS A 216 -3.75 -2.97 -15.97
C LYS A 216 -3.79 -2.00 -14.79
N VAL A 217 -4.50 -0.90 -14.94
CA VAL A 217 -4.62 0.15 -13.94
C VAL A 217 -6.01 0.13 -13.30
N TYR A 218 -6.05 0.08 -11.97
CA TYR A 218 -7.29 0.09 -11.19
C TYR A 218 -7.28 1.28 -10.22
N GLY A 219 -7.95 2.36 -10.60
CA GLY A 219 -8.03 3.59 -9.81
C GLY A 219 -8.92 3.40 -8.59
N VAL A 220 -8.49 3.96 -7.46
CA VAL A 220 -9.23 3.95 -6.19
C VAL A 220 -10.02 5.24 -6.06
N SER A 221 -11.33 5.14 -5.84
CA SER A 221 -12.22 6.27 -5.61
C SER A 221 -13.18 6.01 -4.46
N ASP A 222 -13.83 7.06 -3.95
CA ASP A 222 -14.81 6.96 -2.87
C ASP A 222 -16.04 6.13 -3.26
N ILE A 223 -16.34 6.05 -4.57
CA ILE A 223 -17.47 5.29 -5.11
C ILE A 223 -17.10 3.85 -5.51
N GLY A 224 -15.81 3.47 -5.39
CA GLY A 224 -15.33 2.12 -5.70
C GLY A 224 -14.06 2.10 -6.55
N ILE A 225 -13.73 0.92 -7.05
CA ILE A 225 -12.59 0.70 -7.95
C ILE A 225 -13.02 0.93 -9.41
N ILE A 226 -12.19 1.65 -10.16
CA ILE A 226 -12.41 2.00 -11.56
C ILE A 226 -11.30 1.35 -12.39
N ALA A 227 -11.67 0.45 -13.32
CA ALA A 227 -10.71 -0.09 -14.30
C ALA A 227 -10.42 0.99 -15.37
N LEU A 228 -9.16 1.40 -15.50
CA LEU A 228 -8.73 2.51 -16.35
C LEU A 228 -8.04 2.07 -17.65
N GLY A 229 -7.92 0.77 -17.90
CA GLY A 229 -7.21 0.24 -19.07
C GLY A 229 -5.74 -0.05 -18.77
N LEU A 230 -4.91 0.07 -19.78
CA LEU A 230 -3.46 -0.15 -19.68
C LEU A 230 -2.73 1.15 -19.34
N LEU A 231 -1.63 1.04 -18.62
CA LEU A 231 -0.84 2.22 -18.22
C LEU A 231 -0.28 2.97 -19.44
N GLY A 232 0.15 2.25 -20.49
CA GLY A 232 0.63 2.84 -21.72
C GLY A 232 -0.41 3.75 -22.39
N ASP A 233 -1.69 3.32 -22.42
CA ASP A 233 -2.78 4.10 -23.00
C ASP A 233 -3.03 5.41 -22.24
N LEU A 234 -2.77 5.43 -20.92
CA LEU A 234 -2.93 6.63 -20.10
C LEU A 234 -1.82 7.65 -20.32
N LYS A 235 -0.60 7.20 -20.61
CA LYS A 235 0.54 8.07 -20.95
C LYS A 235 0.31 8.85 -22.24
N ASP A 236 -0.37 8.22 -23.23
CA ASP A 236 -0.65 8.82 -24.53
C ASP A 236 -1.79 9.86 -24.49
N THR A 237 -2.55 9.91 -23.39
CA THR A 237 -3.73 10.82 -23.28
C THR A 237 -3.36 12.19 -22.72
N GLU A 238 -2.12 12.42 -22.28
CA GLU A 238 -1.62 13.71 -21.75
C GLU A 238 -1.01 14.64 -22.81
N LEU A 239 -1.21 14.37 -24.12
CA LEU A 239 -0.75 15.20 -25.27
C LEU A 239 -1.77 16.25 -25.70
#